data_093b941b3dd880b4070d71f3743f06f5
#
_entry.id   093b941b3dd880b4070d71f3743f06f5
#
_cell.length_a   1.000
_cell.length_b   1.000
_cell.length_c   1.000
_cell.angle_alpha   90.00
_cell.angle_beta   90.00
_cell.angle_gamma   90.00
#
_symmetry.space_group_name_H-M   'P 1'
#
loop_
_entity.id
_entity.type
_entity.pdbx_description
1 polymer ?
#
loop_
_entity_poly.entity_id
_entity_poly.type
_entity_poly.pdbx_seq_one_letter_code
_entity_poly.pdbx_strand_id
1 'polypeptide(L)'
;MARFQNGWLQKKPRKSGDIWVFCYRRQRPEDGDWVQATPIKVGKIKDYPSEEAAWRRVDELHLNPNQSPFEVGAKPLFGELAAHYIQKELPEDQTQATIEKAYSTIRKYKRYLSRWALPRWGTIPALAVHPPDVEDWLRELRKKFGLRNPTLGEIRKAMNNVYVHGQRQGFLPRTTDGNPIGFVRQSLASDFEPVILTLPQVLDIFDNLDLMRRTMVLTDAATALRVSEVLALKWNDLDFIDHLIQVRRAYVDRRFGPPNSKASKAPVPMHPLLAAHLLAWRKETLYPGDEDFVFPSLRLKGKKPPAANMLVADYLRVAARKAGVVAPSRTFGFHTFRRTLASVLVKMKVDVKTVQEILRHQNLKTTLEVYARSMSEDRLLTQGMFLELLFSHKKPELLDGVVVEQ
;
A
#
# COMPACT_ATOMS: atom_id res chain seq x y z
N MET A 1 2.70 13.94 35.43
CA MET A 1 2.37 14.85 34.32
C MET A 1 3.56 15.77 34.10
N ALA A 2 4.15 15.79 32.91
CA ALA A 2 5.21 16.73 32.59
C ALA A 2 4.64 18.16 32.64
N ARG A 3 5.27 19.05 33.41
CA ARG A 3 4.87 20.45 33.51
C ARG A 3 5.11 21.14 32.16
N PHE A 4 4.08 21.75 31.57
CA PHE A 4 4.22 22.59 30.40
C PHE A 4 5.08 23.82 30.71
N GLN A 5 6.07 24.13 29.88
CA GLN A 5 6.91 25.32 30.03
C GLN A 5 7.10 26.05 28.68
N ASN A 6 7.06 27.38 28.71
CA ASN A 6 7.23 28.20 27.54
C ASN A 6 8.68 28.57 27.25
N GLY A 7 9.60 28.36 28.18
CA GLY A 7 10.93 28.99 28.16
C GLY A 7 10.84 30.50 28.36
N TRP A 8 11.97 31.18 28.25
CA TRP A 8 12.04 32.65 28.34
C TRP A 8 13.21 33.19 27.55
N LEU A 9 13.11 34.46 27.12
CA LEU A 9 14.20 35.17 26.48
C LEU A 9 15.03 35.96 27.49
N GLN A 10 16.34 35.99 27.31
CA GLN A 10 17.27 36.79 28.11
C GLN A 10 18.26 37.54 27.19
N LYS A 11 18.50 38.78 27.50
CA LYS A 11 19.58 39.56 26.89
C LYS A 11 20.91 39.21 27.53
N LYS A 12 21.93 38.85 26.73
CA LYS A 12 23.30 38.61 27.22
C LYS A 12 24.28 39.59 26.52
N PRO A 13 25.06 40.35 27.32
CA PRO A 13 26.09 41.21 26.79
C PRO A 13 27.23 40.38 26.19
N ARG A 14 27.77 40.83 25.02
CA ARG A 14 28.91 40.24 24.34
C ARG A 14 29.80 41.37 23.80
N LYS A 15 31.10 41.14 23.72
CA LYS A 15 32.07 42.12 23.15
C LYS A 15 31.72 42.52 21.70
N SER A 16 31.04 41.62 20.96
CA SER A 16 30.59 41.85 19.58
C SER A 16 29.17 42.40 19.44
N GLY A 17 28.58 42.93 20.54
CA GLY A 17 27.21 43.40 20.66
C GLY A 17 26.28 42.41 21.37
N ASP A 18 25.30 42.96 22.04
CA ASP A 18 24.34 42.16 22.84
C ASP A 18 23.53 41.19 21.99
N ILE A 19 23.22 40.07 22.59
CA ILE A 19 22.47 38.97 21.92
C ILE A 19 21.25 38.55 22.75
N TRP A 20 20.22 38.09 22.03
CA TRP A 20 19.14 37.34 22.60
C TRP A 20 19.52 35.87 22.77
N VAL A 21 19.21 35.29 23.93
CA VAL A 21 19.33 33.86 24.21
C VAL A 21 18.00 33.31 24.72
N PHE A 22 17.63 32.14 24.25
CA PHE A 22 16.48 31.39 24.71
C PHE A 22 16.89 30.45 25.83
N CYS A 23 16.18 30.52 26.94
CA CYS A 23 16.42 29.76 28.14
C CYS A 23 15.23 28.84 28.44
N TYR A 24 15.49 27.64 28.91
CA TYR A 24 14.48 26.67 29.32
C TYR A 24 15.02 25.72 30.38
N ARG A 25 14.15 24.94 31.04
CA ARG A 25 14.55 23.90 31.96
C ARG A 25 14.39 22.52 31.30
N ARG A 26 15.26 21.57 31.68
CA ARG A 26 15.14 20.15 31.26
C ARG A 26 15.21 19.25 32.51
N GLN A 27 14.59 18.08 32.42
CA GLN A 27 14.81 17.05 33.44
C GLN A 27 16.17 16.37 33.19
N ARG A 28 16.91 16.20 34.27
CA ARG A 28 18.16 15.43 34.24
C ARG A 28 17.81 13.94 34.13
N PRO A 29 18.43 13.17 33.21
CA PRO A 29 18.11 11.75 33.02
C PRO A 29 18.42 10.88 34.25
N GLU A 30 19.39 11.31 35.07
CA GLU A 30 19.94 10.50 36.17
C GLU A 30 19.05 10.53 37.41
N ASP A 31 18.46 11.66 37.76
CA ASP A 31 17.71 11.91 39.01
C ASP A 31 16.30 12.46 38.81
N GLY A 32 15.96 12.84 37.58
CA GLY A 32 14.66 13.44 37.22
C GLY A 32 14.48 14.89 37.64
N ASP A 33 15.52 15.54 38.20
CA ASP A 33 15.47 16.94 38.67
C ASP A 33 15.44 17.93 37.50
N TRP A 34 14.72 19.03 37.72
CA TRP A 34 14.60 20.11 36.70
C TRP A 34 15.77 21.07 36.82
N VAL A 35 16.67 21.04 35.87
CA VAL A 35 17.83 21.91 35.73
C VAL A 35 17.71 22.88 34.58
N GLN A 36 18.33 24.05 34.67
CA GLN A 36 18.40 24.98 33.56
C GLN A 36 19.28 24.40 32.45
N ALA A 37 18.74 24.33 31.22
CA ALA A 37 19.49 23.92 30.06
C ALA A 37 20.47 25.01 29.64
N THR A 38 21.47 24.63 28.82
CA THR A 38 22.39 25.60 28.19
C THR A 38 21.60 26.59 27.32
N PRO A 39 21.70 27.92 27.59
CA PRO A 39 20.96 28.90 26.78
C PRO A 39 21.34 28.86 25.29
N ILE A 40 20.34 28.90 24.44
CA ILE A 40 20.52 28.87 22.99
C ILE A 40 20.54 30.29 22.41
N LYS A 41 21.53 30.60 21.57
CA LYS A 41 21.63 31.90 20.90
C LYS A 41 20.50 32.04 19.87
N VAL A 42 19.69 33.11 19.99
CA VAL A 42 18.62 33.46 19.04
C VAL A 42 19.14 34.39 17.94
N GLY A 43 19.85 35.45 18.32
CA GLY A 43 20.41 36.42 17.38
C GLY A 43 20.97 37.68 18.07
N LYS A 44 21.50 38.64 17.29
CA LYS A 44 21.94 39.91 17.83
C LYS A 44 20.74 40.83 18.09
N ILE A 45 20.77 41.64 19.13
CA ILE A 45 19.68 42.58 19.47
C ILE A 45 19.45 43.56 18.33
N LYS A 46 20.49 43.99 17.62
CA LYS A 46 20.35 44.89 16.45
C LYS A 46 19.55 44.27 15.30
N ASP A 47 19.58 42.93 15.17
CA ASP A 47 18.87 42.21 14.10
C ASP A 47 17.42 41.92 14.53
N TYR A 48 17.19 41.82 15.85
CA TYR A 48 15.89 41.57 16.47
C TYR A 48 15.66 42.58 17.62
N PRO A 49 15.28 43.83 17.29
CA PRO A 49 15.29 44.94 18.25
C PRO A 49 14.20 44.86 19.32
N SER A 50 13.13 44.10 19.08
CA SER A 50 12.05 43.87 20.05
C SER A 50 12.03 42.44 20.55
N GLU A 51 11.46 42.22 21.72
CA GLU A 51 11.26 40.88 22.26
C GLU A 51 10.33 40.03 21.39
N GLU A 52 9.31 40.65 20.78
CA GLU A 52 8.43 39.96 19.81
C GLU A 52 9.19 39.50 18.56
N ALA A 53 10.11 40.28 18.03
CA ALA A 53 10.96 39.87 16.92
C ALA A 53 11.87 38.71 17.31
N ALA A 54 12.39 38.74 18.54
CA ALA A 54 13.16 37.62 19.08
C ALA A 54 12.31 36.34 19.29
N TRP A 55 11.07 36.48 19.75
CA TRP A 55 10.13 35.34 19.88
C TRP A 55 9.76 34.75 18.52
N ARG A 56 9.49 35.59 17.49
CA ARG A 56 9.29 35.05 16.11
C ARG A 56 10.51 34.25 15.65
N ARG A 57 11.71 34.73 15.98
CA ARG A 57 12.94 33.99 15.67
C ARG A 57 13.06 32.69 16.47
N VAL A 58 12.60 32.64 17.71
CA VAL A 58 12.50 31.41 18.52
C VAL A 58 11.57 30.41 17.85
N ASP A 59 10.41 30.85 17.32
CA ASP A 59 9.46 30.01 16.61
C ASP A 59 10.05 29.51 15.26
N GLU A 60 10.74 30.37 14.51
CA GLU A 60 11.45 29.98 13.30
C GLU A 60 12.55 28.95 13.55
N LEU A 61 13.24 29.07 14.68
CA LEU A 61 14.27 28.14 15.12
C LEU A 61 13.70 26.89 15.81
N HIS A 62 12.37 26.81 15.97
CA HIS A 62 11.64 25.71 16.61
C HIS A 62 12.15 25.36 18.01
N LEU A 63 12.45 26.37 18.82
CA LEU A 63 13.00 26.21 20.15
C LEU A 63 11.90 25.98 21.22
N ASN A 64 10.99 25.01 21.00
CA ASN A 64 9.92 24.70 21.96
C ASN A 64 10.34 23.56 22.90
N PRO A 65 10.51 23.80 24.21
CA PRO A 65 11.01 22.82 25.17
C PRO A 65 10.03 21.67 25.47
N ASN A 66 8.76 21.78 25.04
CA ASN A 66 7.73 20.79 25.36
C ASN A 66 7.50 19.76 24.24
N GLN A 67 8.12 19.93 23.08
CA GLN A 67 7.73 19.18 21.88
C GLN A 67 8.76 18.16 21.39
N SER A 68 9.96 18.09 21.94
CA SER A 68 11.01 17.25 21.37
C SER A 68 11.67 16.29 22.37
N PRO A 69 11.77 15.01 22.07
CA PRO A 69 12.72 14.12 22.73
C PRO A 69 14.18 14.41 22.33
N PHE A 70 14.39 15.29 21.35
CA PHE A 70 15.71 15.79 20.95
C PHE A 70 16.02 17.09 21.70
N GLU A 71 17.30 17.39 21.88
CA GLU A 71 17.72 18.67 22.44
C GLU A 71 17.16 19.83 21.61
N VAL A 72 16.66 20.85 22.30
CA VAL A 72 16.09 22.04 21.65
C VAL A 72 17.16 22.69 20.76
N GLY A 73 16.87 22.81 19.46
CA GLY A 73 17.83 23.28 18.45
C GLY A 73 18.72 22.18 17.84
N ALA A 74 18.57 20.92 18.24
CA ALA A 74 19.25 19.80 17.58
C ALA A 74 18.78 19.62 16.14
N LYS A 75 19.71 19.23 15.27
CA LYS A 75 19.40 18.82 13.89
C LYS A 75 19.29 17.29 13.87
N PRO A 76 18.07 16.71 14.01
CA PRO A 76 17.93 15.28 14.12
C PRO A 76 18.44 14.58 12.87
N LEU A 77 19.10 13.44 13.04
CA LEU A 77 19.47 12.57 11.93
C LEU A 77 18.22 11.88 11.36
N PHE A 78 18.23 11.59 10.08
CA PHE A 78 17.14 10.82 9.47
C PHE A 78 16.91 9.48 10.18
N GLY A 79 17.97 8.81 10.63
CA GLY A 79 17.89 7.56 11.37
C GLY A 79 17.16 7.66 12.71
N GLU A 80 17.37 8.75 13.44
CA GLU A 80 16.71 9.01 14.72
C GLU A 80 15.21 9.26 14.52
N LEU A 81 14.85 10.07 13.49
CA LEU A 81 13.45 10.27 13.12
C LEU A 81 12.78 8.97 12.68
N ALA A 82 13.48 8.16 11.90
CA ALA A 82 12.97 6.87 11.44
C ALA A 82 12.77 5.89 12.61
N ALA A 83 13.68 5.86 13.58
CA ALA A 83 13.56 5.04 14.77
C ALA A 83 12.32 5.45 15.58
N HIS A 84 12.14 6.76 15.83
CA HIS A 84 10.97 7.27 16.54
C HIS A 84 9.66 7.00 15.75
N TYR A 85 9.67 7.18 14.43
CA TYR A 85 8.53 6.84 13.57
C TYR A 85 8.17 5.34 13.66
N ILE A 86 9.18 4.46 13.60
CA ILE A 86 8.98 3.00 13.70
C ILE A 86 8.39 2.65 15.07
N GLN A 87 8.90 3.24 16.14
CA GLN A 87 8.44 2.98 17.50
C GLN A 87 6.99 3.45 17.71
N LYS A 88 6.64 4.65 17.26
CA LYS A 88 5.34 5.29 17.55
C LYS A 88 4.24 4.96 16.54
N GLU A 89 4.58 4.81 15.25
CA GLU A 89 3.59 4.67 14.18
C GLU A 89 3.53 3.25 13.58
N LEU A 90 4.56 2.44 13.83
CA LEU A 90 4.68 1.09 13.29
C LEU A 90 4.91 0.03 14.39
N PRO A 91 4.30 0.13 15.59
CA PRO A 91 4.43 -0.92 16.59
C PRO A 91 3.79 -2.22 16.06
N GLU A 92 4.30 -3.37 16.46
CA GLU A 92 3.69 -4.65 16.11
C GLU A 92 2.41 -4.91 16.90
N ASP A 93 2.38 -4.44 18.14
CA ASP A 93 1.18 -4.34 18.94
C ASP A 93 0.52 -2.97 18.70
N GLN A 94 -0.67 -3.00 18.09
CA GLN A 94 -1.41 -1.80 17.70
C GLN A 94 -2.19 -1.15 18.87
N THR A 95 -2.22 -1.75 20.05
CA THR A 95 -2.97 -1.20 21.20
C THR A 95 -2.46 0.17 21.63
N GLN A 96 -1.19 0.49 21.35
CA GLN A 96 -0.55 1.77 21.64
C GLN A 96 -0.34 2.67 20.40
N ALA A 97 -0.80 2.24 19.25
CA ALA A 97 -0.61 3.01 18.02
C ALA A 97 -1.61 4.19 17.95
N THR A 98 -1.12 5.38 17.59
CA THR A 98 -1.96 6.57 17.34
C THR A 98 -2.93 6.37 16.19
N ILE A 99 -2.56 5.55 15.20
CA ILE A 99 -3.37 5.19 14.03
C ILE A 99 -3.13 3.72 13.73
N GLU A 100 -4.19 2.92 13.72
CA GLU A 100 -4.11 1.52 13.31
C GLU A 100 -3.69 1.40 11.84
N LYS A 101 -2.62 0.65 11.60
CA LYS A 101 -2.15 0.30 10.26
C LYS A 101 -2.20 -1.21 10.08
N ALA A 102 -2.61 -1.65 8.90
CA ALA A 102 -2.56 -3.07 8.56
C ALA A 102 -1.14 -3.63 8.78
N TYR A 103 -1.03 -4.80 9.38
CA TYR A 103 0.26 -5.46 9.67
C TYR A 103 1.18 -5.56 8.45
N SER A 104 0.61 -5.87 7.27
CA SER A 104 1.36 -5.89 6.01
C SER A 104 1.98 -4.53 5.64
N THR A 105 1.29 -3.43 5.97
CA THR A 105 1.80 -2.06 5.77
C THR A 105 2.94 -1.75 6.73
N ILE A 106 2.80 -2.12 8.00
CA ILE A 106 3.86 -1.97 9.02
C ILE A 106 5.12 -2.69 8.57
N ARG A 107 4.99 -3.99 8.24
CA ARG A 107 6.09 -4.83 7.79
C ARG A 107 6.75 -4.30 6.52
N LYS A 108 5.94 -3.80 5.57
CA LYS A 108 6.42 -3.20 4.32
C LYS A 108 7.28 -1.97 4.59
N TYR A 109 6.79 -1.01 5.39
CA TYR A 109 7.53 0.22 5.68
C TYR A 109 8.78 -0.04 6.51
N LYS A 110 8.70 -0.88 7.57
CA LYS A 110 9.89 -1.31 8.32
C LYS A 110 10.95 -1.87 7.38
N ARG A 111 10.58 -2.78 6.48
CA ARG A 111 11.50 -3.38 5.52
C ARG A 111 12.10 -2.36 4.54
N TYR A 112 11.31 -1.42 4.04
CA TYR A 112 11.83 -0.41 3.11
C TYR A 112 12.77 0.56 3.80
N LEU A 113 12.45 0.99 5.01
CA LEU A 113 13.34 1.83 5.80
C LEU A 113 14.64 1.10 6.14
N SER A 114 14.57 -0.11 6.73
CA SER A 114 15.76 -0.84 7.18
C SER A 114 16.66 -1.28 6.03
N ARG A 115 16.07 -1.76 4.92
CA ARG A 115 16.85 -2.32 3.82
C ARG A 115 17.43 -1.26 2.87
N TRP A 116 16.73 -0.14 2.68
CA TRP A 116 17.06 0.83 1.65
C TRP A 116 17.42 2.21 2.20
N ALA A 117 16.53 2.82 2.98
CA ALA A 117 16.68 4.20 3.40
C ALA A 117 17.75 4.39 4.49
N LEU A 118 17.70 3.62 5.57
CA LEU A 118 18.61 3.77 6.71
C LEU A 118 20.09 3.54 6.36
N PRO A 119 20.47 2.54 5.54
CA PRO A 119 21.88 2.37 5.18
C PRO A 119 22.49 3.55 4.41
N ARG A 120 21.67 4.33 3.69
CA ARG A 120 22.13 5.49 2.90
C ARG A 120 21.99 6.80 3.61
N TRP A 121 20.88 6.99 4.34
CA TRP A 121 20.48 8.29 4.87
C TRP A 121 20.51 8.37 6.40
N GLY A 122 20.65 7.24 7.10
CA GLY A 122 20.49 7.17 8.55
C GLY A 122 21.37 8.11 9.35
N THR A 123 22.59 8.33 8.92
CA THR A 123 23.59 9.19 9.59
C THR A 123 23.60 10.63 9.08
N ILE A 124 22.71 10.97 8.14
CA ILE A 124 22.64 12.30 7.56
C ILE A 124 21.62 13.15 8.33
N PRO A 125 21.94 14.41 8.69
CA PRO A 125 20.95 15.31 9.26
C PRO A 125 19.72 15.42 8.33
N ALA A 126 18.51 15.29 8.89
CA ALA A 126 17.30 15.19 8.09
C ALA A 126 17.12 16.40 7.14
N LEU A 127 17.44 17.61 7.58
CA LEU A 127 17.35 18.82 6.77
C LEU A 127 18.50 18.99 5.77
N ALA A 128 19.54 18.15 5.82
CA ALA A 128 20.63 18.13 4.84
C ALA A 128 20.38 17.10 3.70
N VAL A 129 19.24 16.44 3.69
CA VAL A 129 18.83 15.56 2.60
C VAL A 129 18.24 16.43 1.50
N HIS A 130 18.84 16.41 0.29
CA HIS A 130 18.35 17.18 -0.84
C HIS A 130 17.54 16.34 -1.83
N PRO A 131 16.44 16.84 -2.40
CA PRO A 131 15.60 16.11 -3.34
C PRO A 131 16.37 15.49 -4.52
N PRO A 132 17.30 16.21 -5.22
CA PRO A 132 18.07 15.63 -6.31
C PRO A 132 18.90 14.41 -5.90
N ASP A 133 19.53 14.45 -4.71
CA ASP A 133 20.34 13.33 -4.22
C ASP A 133 19.49 12.07 -3.97
N VAL A 134 18.26 12.26 -3.50
CA VAL A 134 17.30 11.16 -3.32
C VAL A 134 16.84 10.61 -4.68
N GLU A 135 16.61 11.46 -5.67
CA GLU A 135 16.26 11.05 -7.04
C GLU A 135 17.39 10.21 -7.66
N ASP A 136 18.64 10.65 -7.52
CA ASP A 136 19.82 9.94 -8.00
C ASP A 136 19.95 8.57 -7.31
N TRP A 137 19.84 8.56 -6.00
CA TRP A 137 19.86 7.32 -5.24
C TRP A 137 18.73 6.34 -5.64
N LEU A 138 17.51 6.82 -5.88
CA LEU A 138 16.44 5.96 -6.37
C LEU A 138 16.74 5.39 -7.77
N ARG A 139 17.38 6.18 -8.65
CA ARG A 139 17.87 5.72 -9.96
C ARG A 139 18.96 4.65 -9.81
N GLU A 140 19.89 4.82 -8.87
CA GLU A 140 20.91 3.81 -8.55
C GLU A 140 20.29 2.51 -8.05
N LEU A 141 19.29 2.59 -7.15
CA LEU A 141 18.55 1.41 -6.67
C LEU A 141 17.88 0.66 -7.83
N ARG A 142 17.30 1.40 -8.78
CA ARG A 142 16.72 0.81 -9.99
C ARG A 142 17.78 0.07 -10.79
N LYS A 143 18.92 0.72 -11.07
CA LYS A 143 20.02 0.17 -11.88
C LYS A 143 20.68 -1.02 -11.21
N LYS A 144 21.00 -0.93 -9.91
CA LYS A 144 21.76 -1.94 -9.18
C LYS A 144 20.93 -3.17 -8.80
N PHE A 145 19.66 -2.98 -8.45
CA PHE A 145 18.80 -4.05 -7.90
C PHE A 145 17.59 -4.39 -8.80
N GLY A 146 17.45 -3.75 -9.95
CA GLY A 146 16.34 -3.98 -10.87
C GLY A 146 14.97 -3.62 -10.26
N LEU A 147 14.92 -2.64 -9.34
CA LEU A 147 13.67 -2.24 -8.71
C LEU A 147 12.77 -1.50 -9.71
N ARG A 148 11.49 -1.86 -9.74
CA ARG A 148 10.50 -1.20 -10.59
C ARG A 148 10.02 0.12 -9.98
N ASN A 149 9.56 1.05 -10.80
CA ASN A 149 9.08 2.36 -10.38
C ASN A 149 8.06 2.33 -9.22
N PRO A 150 7.03 1.45 -9.21
CA PRO A 150 6.12 1.37 -8.07
C PRO A 150 6.82 1.03 -6.74
N THR A 151 7.85 0.19 -6.77
CA THR A 151 8.62 -0.15 -5.56
C THR A 151 9.45 1.05 -5.09
N LEU A 152 10.07 1.78 -6.01
CA LEU A 152 10.81 3.01 -5.71
C LEU A 152 9.88 4.09 -5.13
N GLY A 153 8.67 4.22 -5.69
CA GLY A 153 7.63 5.10 -5.16
C GLY A 153 7.21 4.75 -3.72
N GLU A 154 7.11 3.46 -3.40
CA GLU A 154 6.81 3.00 -2.04
C GLU A 154 7.99 3.25 -1.06
N ILE A 155 9.25 3.14 -1.52
CA ILE A 155 10.43 3.50 -0.72
C ILE A 155 10.42 5.01 -0.44
N ARG A 156 10.21 5.85 -1.47
CA ARG A 156 10.03 7.29 -1.31
C ARG A 156 8.91 7.62 -0.32
N LYS A 157 7.76 6.95 -0.45
CA LYS A 157 6.62 7.14 0.46
C LYS A 157 6.96 6.78 1.91
N ALA A 158 7.72 5.71 2.14
CA ALA A 158 8.17 5.34 3.48
C ALA A 158 9.07 6.43 4.08
N MET A 159 10.00 7.01 3.31
CA MET A 159 10.81 8.15 3.74
C MET A 159 9.95 9.38 4.03
N ASN A 160 9.03 9.73 3.12
CA ASN A 160 8.11 10.85 3.33
C ASN A 160 7.31 10.73 4.63
N ASN A 161 6.85 9.52 4.98
CA ASN A 161 6.13 9.30 6.23
C ASN A 161 6.99 9.59 7.47
N VAL A 162 8.31 9.34 7.42
CA VAL A 162 9.25 9.70 8.49
C VAL A 162 9.32 11.21 8.66
N TYR A 163 9.41 11.97 7.57
CA TYR A 163 9.43 13.43 7.61
C TYR A 163 8.12 14.02 8.10
N VAL A 164 6.99 13.55 7.58
CA VAL A 164 5.65 13.98 8.02
C VAL A 164 5.47 13.70 9.53
N HIS A 165 5.97 12.55 10.00
CA HIS A 165 5.99 12.24 11.42
C HIS A 165 6.86 13.22 12.20
N GLY A 166 8.07 13.52 11.73
CA GLY A 166 8.98 14.51 12.33
C GLY A 166 8.35 15.91 12.43
N GLN A 167 7.68 16.35 11.37
CA GLN A 167 6.94 17.63 11.37
C GLN A 167 5.77 17.62 12.36
N ARG A 168 5.01 16.52 12.41
CA ARG A 168 3.88 16.38 13.34
C ARG A 168 4.32 16.37 14.79
N GLN A 169 5.47 15.76 15.09
CA GLN A 169 6.04 15.71 16.44
C GLN A 169 6.82 16.98 16.81
N GLY A 170 6.98 17.95 15.89
CA GLY A 170 7.73 19.18 16.14
C GLY A 170 9.25 19.00 16.10
N PHE A 171 9.78 17.89 15.59
CA PHE A 171 11.21 17.65 15.40
C PHE A 171 11.75 18.37 14.16
N LEU A 172 10.89 18.63 13.20
CA LEU A 172 11.17 19.33 11.97
C LEU A 172 10.20 20.50 11.77
N PRO A 173 10.63 21.55 11.03
CA PRO A 173 9.75 22.63 10.63
C PRO A 173 8.47 22.14 9.95
N ARG A 174 7.32 22.71 10.30
CA ARG A 174 6.03 22.43 9.64
C ARG A 174 5.87 23.15 8.30
N THR A 175 6.95 23.69 7.77
CA THR A 175 7.04 24.31 6.46
C THR A 175 7.39 23.28 5.40
N THR A 176 7.28 23.65 4.14
CA THR A 176 7.70 22.83 2.99
C THR A 176 9.17 22.41 3.09
N ASP A 177 10.04 23.29 3.58
CA ASP A 177 11.49 23.04 3.73
C ASP A 177 11.81 21.97 4.80
N GLY A 178 10.87 21.72 5.72
CA GLY A 178 10.98 20.64 6.72
C GLY A 178 10.78 19.23 6.15
N ASN A 179 10.35 19.08 4.90
CA ASN A 179 10.18 17.80 4.24
C ASN A 179 10.69 17.80 2.80
N PRO A 180 11.97 17.57 2.57
CA PRO A 180 12.55 17.54 1.22
C PRO A 180 11.99 16.43 0.34
N ILE A 181 11.49 15.32 0.94
CA ILE A 181 10.96 14.19 0.17
C ILE A 181 9.68 14.55 -0.58
N GLY A 182 8.96 15.58 -0.15
CA GLY A 182 7.80 16.11 -0.87
C GLY A 182 8.12 16.54 -2.29
N PHE A 183 9.33 17.06 -2.53
CA PHE A 183 9.80 17.56 -3.82
C PHE A 183 10.50 16.50 -4.69
N VAL A 184 10.77 15.31 -4.16
CA VAL A 184 11.42 14.21 -4.90
C VAL A 184 10.50 13.74 -6.02
N ARG A 185 10.98 13.78 -7.25
CA ARG A 185 10.28 13.29 -8.44
C ARG A 185 10.52 11.80 -8.58
N GLN A 186 9.46 11.03 -8.61
CA GLN A 186 9.52 9.58 -8.84
C GLN A 186 8.35 9.16 -9.70
N SER A 187 8.66 8.62 -10.87
CA SER A 187 7.64 8.04 -11.74
C SER A 187 6.99 6.83 -11.06
N LEU A 188 5.67 6.77 -11.10
CA LEU A 188 4.88 5.61 -10.70
C LEU A 188 4.47 4.75 -11.90
N ALA A 189 4.84 5.15 -13.11
CA ALA A 189 4.56 4.39 -14.32
C ALA A 189 5.09 2.95 -14.18
N SER A 190 4.27 2.00 -14.57
CA SER A 190 4.59 0.58 -14.49
C SER A 190 4.43 -0.05 -15.86
N ASP A 191 5.51 -0.68 -16.32
CA ASP A 191 5.51 -1.52 -17.53
C ASP A 191 4.91 -2.91 -17.23
N PHE A 192 4.09 -3.00 -16.19
CA PHE A 192 3.48 -4.25 -15.77
C PHE A 192 2.31 -4.61 -16.68
N GLU A 193 2.46 -5.66 -17.45
CA GLU A 193 1.37 -6.28 -18.21
C GLU A 193 0.79 -7.43 -17.38
N PRO A 194 -0.50 -7.38 -17.05
CA PRO A 194 -1.16 -8.47 -16.35
C PRO A 194 -1.34 -9.67 -17.27
N VAL A 195 -1.11 -10.85 -16.75
CA VAL A 195 -1.51 -12.10 -17.42
C VAL A 195 -3.02 -12.23 -17.33
N ILE A 196 -3.67 -12.36 -18.47
CA ILE A 196 -5.10 -12.68 -18.62
C ILE A 196 -5.16 -14.07 -19.27
N LEU A 197 -5.94 -14.97 -18.69
CA LEU A 197 -6.11 -16.33 -19.20
C LEU A 197 -7.30 -16.42 -20.15
N THR A 198 -7.23 -17.32 -21.12
CA THR A 198 -8.41 -17.79 -21.84
C THR A 198 -9.18 -18.81 -21.01
N LEU A 199 -10.47 -19.03 -21.29
CA LEU A 199 -11.27 -20.03 -20.55
C LEU A 199 -10.69 -21.44 -20.69
N PRO A 200 -10.24 -21.91 -21.88
CA PRO A 200 -9.53 -23.19 -22.00
C PRO A 200 -8.31 -23.29 -21.08
N GLN A 201 -7.46 -22.24 -21.05
CA GLN A 201 -6.30 -22.23 -20.14
C GLN A 201 -6.67 -22.32 -18.66
N VAL A 202 -7.80 -21.74 -18.26
CA VAL A 202 -8.30 -21.88 -16.87
C VAL A 202 -8.67 -23.33 -16.58
N LEU A 203 -9.37 -24.00 -17.51
CA LEU A 203 -9.77 -25.40 -17.38
C LEU A 203 -8.53 -26.32 -17.36
N ASP A 204 -7.58 -26.12 -18.26
CA ASP A 204 -6.32 -26.89 -18.29
C ASP A 204 -5.53 -26.75 -16.97
N ILE A 205 -5.54 -25.55 -16.37
CA ILE A 205 -4.93 -25.33 -15.05
C ILE A 205 -5.68 -26.11 -13.99
N PHE A 206 -7.03 -26.11 -14.00
CA PHE A 206 -7.85 -26.84 -13.04
C PHE A 206 -7.59 -28.35 -13.11
N ASP A 207 -7.41 -28.93 -14.29
CA ASP A 207 -7.13 -30.34 -14.48
C ASP A 207 -5.75 -30.76 -13.93
N ASN A 208 -4.85 -29.82 -13.77
CA ASN A 208 -3.53 -30.02 -13.16
C ASN A 208 -3.50 -29.69 -11.64
N LEU A 209 -4.64 -29.49 -11.01
CA LEU A 209 -4.77 -29.24 -9.56
C LEU A 209 -5.57 -30.37 -8.89
N ASP A 210 -5.23 -30.71 -7.65
CA ASP A 210 -6.07 -31.57 -6.82
C ASP A 210 -7.39 -30.86 -6.44
N LEU A 211 -8.32 -31.64 -5.90
CA LEU A 211 -9.67 -31.17 -5.59
C LEU A 211 -9.67 -29.94 -4.67
N MET A 212 -8.87 -29.93 -3.60
CA MET A 212 -8.79 -28.80 -2.68
C MET A 212 -8.34 -27.51 -3.40
N ARG A 213 -7.25 -27.61 -4.16
CA ARG A 213 -6.66 -26.43 -4.84
C ARG A 213 -7.49 -25.97 -6.03
N ARG A 214 -8.09 -26.92 -6.75
CA ARG A 214 -9.06 -26.64 -7.82
C ARG A 214 -10.26 -25.87 -7.25
N THR A 215 -10.88 -26.36 -6.17
CA THR A 215 -12.03 -25.70 -5.52
C THR A 215 -11.64 -24.32 -4.97
N MET A 216 -10.44 -24.19 -4.40
CA MET A 216 -9.92 -22.89 -3.92
C MET A 216 -9.78 -21.86 -5.05
N VAL A 217 -9.19 -22.27 -6.18
CA VAL A 217 -9.00 -21.37 -7.33
C VAL A 217 -10.33 -21.07 -8.01
N LEU A 218 -11.24 -22.06 -8.08
CA LEU A 218 -12.60 -21.84 -8.58
C LEU A 218 -13.34 -20.82 -7.70
N THR A 219 -13.21 -20.93 -6.36
CA THR A 219 -13.81 -19.96 -5.45
C THR A 219 -13.26 -18.55 -5.68
N ASP A 220 -11.94 -18.40 -5.80
CA ASP A 220 -11.29 -17.11 -6.12
C ASP A 220 -11.77 -16.55 -7.48
N ALA A 221 -11.81 -17.39 -8.51
CA ALA A 221 -12.19 -17.01 -9.87
C ALA A 221 -13.67 -16.62 -9.99
N ALA A 222 -14.57 -17.37 -9.35
CA ALA A 222 -16.02 -17.16 -9.47
C ALA A 222 -16.52 -16.00 -8.62
N THR A 223 -15.92 -15.77 -7.45
CA THR A 223 -16.40 -14.79 -6.46
C THR A 223 -15.59 -13.50 -6.45
N ALA A 224 -14.45 -13.47 -7.13
CA ALA A 224 -13.48 -12.40 -7.06
C ALA A 224 -13.03 -12.05 -5.62
N LEU A 225 -13.15 -12.96 -4.68
CA LEU A 225 -12.56 -12.82 -3.35
C LEU A 225 -11.05 -12.65 -3.45
N ARG A 226 -10.46 -11.87 -2.56
CA ARG A 226 -8.99 -11.82 -2.48
C ARG A 226 -8.48 -13.12 -1.88
N VAL A 227 -7.31 -13.59 -2.32
CA VAL A 227 -6.72 -14.83 -1.77
C VAL A 227 -6.67 -14.85 -0.24
N SER A 228 -6.42 -13.69 0.39
CA SER A 228 -6.43 -13.57 1.86
C SER A 228 -7.81 -13.79 2.48
N GLU A 229 -8.89 -13.48 1.76
CA GLU A 229 -10.28 -13.70 2.15
C GLU A 229 -10.65 -15.16 1.93
N VAL A 230 -10.32 -15.73 0.74
CA VAL A 230 -10.54 -17.17 0.43
C VAL A 230 -9.85 -18.06 1.44
N LEU A 231 -8.59 -17.80 1.75
CA LEU A 231 -7.83 -18.60 2.74
C LEU A 231 -8.41 -18.52 4.15
N ALA A 232 -9.11 -17.45 4.49
CA ALA A 232 -9.67 -17.25 5.81
C ALA A 232 -11.08 -17.79 5.99
N LEU A 233 -11.71 -18.35 4.91
CA LEU A 233 -13.04 -18.90 4.98
C LEU A 233 -13.08 -20.11 5.89
N LYS A 234 -14.12 -20.17 6.72
CA LYS A 234 -14.54 -21.34 7.48
C LYS A 234 -15.85 -21.88 6.92
N TRP A 235 -16.20 -23.13 7.22
CA TRP A 235 -17.43 -23.72 6.72
C TRP A 235 -18.69 -22.98 7.19
N ASN A 236 -18.70 -22.42 8.40
CA ASN A 236 -19.80 -21.58 8.90
C ASN A 236 -19.89 -20.17 8.27
N ASP A 237 -18.97 -19.81 7.40
CA ASP A 237 -19.08 -18.60 6.58
C ASP A 237 -19.87 -18.84 5.28
N LEU A 238 -20.13 -20.12 4.94
CA LEU A 238 -20.82 -20.51 3.72
C LEU A 238 -22.27 -20.84 4.03
N ASP A 239 -23.18 -20.00 3.57
CA ASP A 239 -24.60 -20.25 3.64
C ASP A 239 -25.05 -20.95 2.35
N PHE A 240 -25.29 -22.26 2.44
CA PHE A 240 -25.72 -23.08 1.30
C PHE A 240 -27.22 -22.97 1.03
N ILE A 241 -28.02 -22.40 1.95
CA ILE A 241 -29.46 -22.18 1.81
C ILE A 241 -29.69 -20.87 1.05
N ASP A 242 -29.13 -19.75 1.55
CA ASP A 242 -29.29 -18.44 0.95
C ASP A 242 -28.26 -18.17 -0.16
N HIS A 243 -27.37 -19.13 -0.44
CA HIS A 243 -26.31 -19.02 -1.44
C HIS A 243 -25.41 -17.80 -1.25
N LEU A 244 -24.91 -17.61 -0.03
CA LEU A 244 -24.06 -16.47 0.34
C LEU A 244 -22.75 -16.93 0.99
N ILE A 245 -21.69 -16.18 0.75
CA ILE A 245 -20.41 -16.28 1.44
C ILE A 245 -20.21 -15.05 2.31
N GLN A 246 -20.10 -15.25 3.62
CA GLN A 246 -19.83 -14.18 4.58
C GLN A 246 -18.33 -13.95 4.73
N VAL A 247 -17.85 -12.72 4.42
CA VAL A 247 -16.43 -12.39 4.49
C VAL A 247 -16.12 -11.72 5.83
N ARG A 248 -15.83 -12.53 6.84
CA ARG A 248 -15.62 -12.05 8.22
C ARG A 248 -14.17 -11.72 8.53
N ARG A 249 -13.22 -12.35 7.84
CA ARG A 249 -11.77 -12.24 8.14
C ARG A 249 -10.90 -12.34 6.89
N ALA A 250 -9.64 -11.96 7.04
CA ALA A 250 -8.60 -12.14 6.04
C ALA A 250 -7.35 -12.76 6.69
N TYR A 251 -6.61 -13.58 5.94
CA TYR A 251 -5.38 -14.23 6.39
C TYR A 251 -4.19 -13.70 5.59
N VAL A 252 -3.36 -12.88 6.21
CA VAL A 252 -2.19 -12.22 5.60
C VAL A 252 -0.96 -12.44 6.46
N ASP A 253 0.14 -12.85 5.86
CA ASP A 253 1.41 -13.06 6.57
C ASP A 253 1.27 -13.94 7.84
N ARG A 254 0.46 -15.01 7.75
CA ARG A 254 0.16 -15.96 8.84
C ARG A 254 -0.61 -15.37 10.03
N ARG A 255 -1.23 -14.21 9.87
CA ARG A 255 -2.07 -13.54 10.87
C ARG A 255 -3.48 -13.34 10.32
N PHE A 256 -4.46 -13.49 11.20
CA PHE A 256 -5.84 -13.12 10.90
C PHE A 256 -6.08 -11.65 11.25
N GLY A 257 -6.88 -11.00 10.43
CA GLY A 257 -7.31 -9.63 10.62
C GLY A 257 -8.65 -9.38 9.94
N PRO A 258 -9.23 -8.20 10.11
CA PRO A 258 -10.44 -7.82 9.39
C PRO A 258 -10.16 -7.66 7.89
N PRO A 259 -11.19 -7.79 7.03
CA PRO A 259 -11.09 -7.44 5.63
C PRO A 259 -10.72 -5.96 5.45
N ASN A 260 -9.92 -5.66 4.41
CA ASN A 260 -9.26 -4.36 4.24
C ASN A 260 -10.18 -3.15 3.99
N SER A 261 -11.46 -3.35 3.63
CA SER A 261 -12.38 -2.26 3.32
C SER A 261 -13.83 -2.62 3.68
N LYS A 262 -14.70 -1.61 3.78
CA LYS A 262 -16.15 -1.85 3.97
C LYS A 262 -16.73 -2.71 2.84
N ALA A 263 -16.35 -2.45 1.58
CA ALA A 263 -16.77 -3.26 0.44
C ALA A 263 -16.31 -4.73 0.54
N SER A 264 -15.16 -4.97 1.19
CA SER A 264 -14.65 -6.33 1.43
C SER A 264 -15.41 -7.10 2.51
N LYS A 265 -16.27 -6.46 3.30
CA LYS A 265 -17.11 -7.09 4.32
C LYS A 265 -18.50 -7.49 3.79
N ALA A 266 -18.88 -7.00 2.61
CA ALA A 266 -20.17 -7.35 2.03
C ALA A 266 -20.25 -8.85 1.73
N PRO A 267 -21.41 -9.50 1.95
CA PRO A 267 -21.65 -10.89 1.53
C PRO A 267 -21.43 -11.02 0.03
N VAL A 268 -21.00 -12.20 -0.39
CA VAL A 268 -20.75 -12.52 -1.81
C VAL A 268 -21.71 -13.61 -2.25
N PRO A 269 -22.41 -13.47 -3.38
CA PRO A 269 -23.23 -14.52 -3.93
C PRO A 269 -22.42 -15.79 -4.23
N MET A 270 -22.97 -16.94 -3.90
CA MET A 270 -22.41 -18.26 -4.14
C MET A 270 -23.30 -18.98 -5.15
N HIS A 271 -22.89 -18.98 -6.43
CA HIS A 271 -23.66 -19.68 -7.47
C HIS A 271 -23.82 -21.18 -7.12
N PRO A 272 -24.98 -21.83 -7.40
CA PRO A 272 -25.22 -23.24 -7.07
C PRO A 272 -24.13 -24.21 -7.57
N LEU A 273 -23.54 -23.96 -8.74
CA LEU A 273 -22.41 -24.76 -9.23
C LEU A 273 -21.18 -24.66 -8.33
N LEU A 274 -20.87 -23.47 -7.79
CA LEU A 274 -19.79 -23.29 -6.84
C LEU A 274 -20.12 -24.00 -5.52
N ALA A 275 -21.36 -23.88 -5.04
CA ALA A 275 -21.83 -24.56 -3.85
C ALA A 275 -21.66 -26.08 -3.96
N ALA A 276 -22.02 -26.67 -5.11
CA ALA A 276 -21.83 -28.09 -5.38
C ALA A 276 -20.34 -28.53 -5.29
N HIS A 277 -19.42 -27.74 -5.86
CA HIS A 277 -17.98 -28.01 -5.75
C HIS A 277 -17.47 -27.90 -4.31
N LEU A 278 -17.92 -26.90 -3.56
CA LEU A 278 -17.58 -26.74 -2.14
C LEU A 278 -18.11 -27.88 -1.28
N LEU A 279 -19.34 -28.33 -1.53
CA LEU A 279 -19.91 -29.48 -0.83
C LEU A 279 -19.19 -30.80 -1.19
N ALA A 280 -18.81 -31.00 -2.45
CA ALA A 280 -17.98 -32.13 -2.86
C ALA A 280 -16.63 -32.12 -2.12
N TRP A 281 -15.98 -30.96 -2.02
CA TRP A 281 -14.74 -30.80 -1.25
C TRP A 281 -14.98 -31.04 0.26
N ARG A 282 -16.10 -30.58 0.82
CA ARG A 282 -16.45 -30.79 2.23
C ARG A 282 -16.53 -32.28 2.61
N LYS A 283 -16.94 -33.14 1.67
CA LYS A 283 -16.99 -34.60 1.87
C LYS A 283 -15.61 -35.26 1.89
N GLU A 284 -14.64 -34.70 1.18
CA GLU A 284 -13.29 -35.25 1.03
C GLU A 284 -12.28 -34.72 2.04
N THR A 285 -12.54 -33.52 2.62
CA THR A 285 -11.61 -32.92 3.57
C THR A 285 -11.60 -33.64 4.91
N LEU A 286 -10.42 -33.69 5.55
CA LEU A 286 -10.27 -34.19 6.92
C LEU A 286 -10.84 -33.23 7.98
N TYR A 287 -11.26 -32.04 7.58
CA TYR A 287 -11.69 -30.95 8.47
C TYR A 287 -13.03 -30.37 7.99
N PRO A 288 -14.15 -31.17 8.10
CA PRO A 288 -15.46 -30.75 7.60
C PRO A 288 -16.30 -29.94 8.61
N GLY A 289 -15.84 -29.75 9.84
CA GLY A 289 -16.57 -29.05 10.91
C GLY A 289 -16.83 -27.60 10.60
N ASP A 290 -17.92 -27.03 11.12
CA ASP A 290 -18.33 -25.65 10.82
C ASP A 290 -17.27 -24.62 11.20
N GLU A 291 -16.51 -24.87 12.26
CA GLU A 291 -15.41 -24.00 12.70
C GLU A 291 -14.09 -24.27 11.99
N ASP A 292 -14.01 -25.30 11.17
CA ASP A 292 -12.81 -25.61 10.41
C ASP A 292 -12.66 -24.68 9.20
N PHE A 293 -11.42 -24.50 8.75
CA PHE A 293 -11.15 -23.76 7.52
C PHE A 293 -11.58 -24.56 6.30
N VAL A 294 -12.20 -23.89 5.33
CA VAL A 294 -12.58 -24.50 4.04
C VAL A 294 -11.33 -25.05 3.33
N PHE A 295 -10.21 -24.33 3.42
CA PHE A 295 -8.94 -24.69 2.80
C PHE A 295 -7.82 -24.82 3.86
N PRO A 296 -7.81 -25.91 4.62
CA PRO A 296 -6.90 -26.09 5.74
C PRO A 296 -5.48 -26.45 5.27
N SER A 297 -4.49 -26.11 6.08
CA SER A 297 -3.13 -26.64 5.90
C SER A 297 -3.00 -28.01 6.60
N LEU A 298 -2.80 -29.07 5.85
CA LEU A 298 -2.55 -30.41 6.39
C LEU A 298 -1.29 -30.42 7.28
N ARG A 299 -0.25 -29.69 6.87
CA ARG A 299 1.00 -29.54 7.65
C ARG A 299 0.76 -28.92 9.04
N LEU A 300 -0.25 -28.06 9.16
CA LEU A 300 -0.62 -27.41 10.42
C LEU A 300 -1.85 -28.10 11.08
N LYS A 301 -2.12 -29.34 10.70
CA LYS A 301 -3.23 -30.15 11.25
C LYS A 301 -4.56 -29.39 11.27
N GLY A 302 -4.89 -28.71 10.20
CA GLY A 302 -6.13 -27.93 10.06
C GLY A 302 -6.20 -26.61 10.84
N LYS A 303 -5.30 -26.35 11.77
CA LYS A 303 -5.35 -25.18 12.70
C LYS A 303 -5.22 -23.83 12.00
N LYS A 304 -4.65 -23.79 10.81
CA LYS A 304 -4.47 -22.57 10.00
C LYS A 304 -4.52 -22.93 8.51
N PRO A 305 -4.87 -21.97 7.64
CA PRO A 305 -4.75 -22.15 6.19
C PRO A 305 -3.28 -22.15 5.75
N PRO A 306 -3.00 -22.65 4.52
CA PRO A 306 -1.67 -22.60 3.93
C PRO A 306 -1.25 -21.16 3.60
N ALA A 307 0.04 -20.93 3.42
CA ALA A 307 0.55 -19.62 2.99
C ALA A 307 0.30 -19.41 1.49
N ALA A 308 -0.25 -18.26 1.10
CA ALA A 308 -0.58 -17.94 -0.29
C ALA A 308 0.62 -18.03 -1.25
N ASN A 309 1.80 -17.56 -0.82
CA ASN A 309 3.03 -17.62 -1.61
C ASN A 309 3.49 -19.06 -1.90
N MET A 310 3.32 -19.97 -0.95
CA MET A 310 3.60 -21.41 -1.14
C MET A 310 2.63 -22.02 -2.16
N LEU A 311 1.31 -21.75 -2.01
CA LEU A 311 0.32 -22.22 -2.96
C LEU A 311 0.62 -21.78 -4.40
N VAL A 312 1.02 -20.52 -4.55
CA VAL A 312 1.39 -19.97 -5.86
C VAL A 312 2.66 -20.62 -6.41
N ALA A 313 3.70 -20.76 -5.58
CA ALA A 313 5.00 -21.25 -6.04
C ALA A 313 4.98 -22.74 -6.37
N ASP A 314 4.41 -23.54 -5.45
CA ASP A 314 4.55 -24.98 -5.48
C ASP A 314 3.42 -25.67 -6.28
N TYR A 315 2.28 -25.02 -6.45
CA TYR A 315 1.12 -25.61 -7.12
C TYR A 315 0.63 -24.80 -8.32
N LEU A 316 0.22 -23.53 -8.15
CA LEU A 316 -0.44 -22.80 -9.24
C LEU A 316 0.48 -22.55 -10.43
N ARG A 317 1.75 -22.16 -10.18
CA ARG A 317 2.72 -21.98 -11.26
C ARG A 317 3.13 -23.28 -11.92
N VAL A 318 3.12 -24.37 -11.17
CA VAL A 318 3.39 -25.72 -11.70
C VAL A 318 2.24 -26.14 -12.61
N ALA A 319 0.99 -26.00 -12.15
CA ALA A 319 -0.20 -26.29 -12.94
C ALA A 319 -0.27 -25.43 -14.21
N ALA A 320 -0.01 -24.12 -14.09
CA ALA A 320 0.00 -23.22 -15.25
C ALA A 320 1.08 -23.60 -16.29
N ARG A 321 2.28 -24.00 -15.87
CA ARG A 321 3.31 -24.51 -16.78
C ARG A 321 2.89 -25.78 -17.50
N LYS A 322 2.26 -26.73 -16.79
CA LYS A 322 1.74 -27.96 -17.38
C LYS A 322 0.61 -27.69 -18.38
N ALA A 323 -0.20 -26.67 -18.12
CA ALA A 323 -1.24 -26.18 -19.02
C ALA A 323 -0.70 -25.31 -20.19
N GLY A 324 0.61 -25.27 -20.41
CA GLY A 324 1.22 -24.48 -21.49
C GLY A 324 1.14 -22.96 -21.32
N VAL A 325 0.76 -22.46 -20.14
CA VAL A 325 0.67 -21.02 -19.87
C VAL A 325 2.07 -20.47 -19.64
N VAL A 326 2.59 -19.75 -20.63
CA VAL A 326 3.87 -19.02 -20.49
C VAL A 326 3.62 -17.70 -19.78
N ALA A 327 3.89 -17.65 -18.47
CA ALA A 327 3.77 -16.42 -17.70
C ALA A 327 5.07 -16.18 -16.91
N PRO A 328 5.57 -14.94 -16.84
CA PRO A 328 6.68 -14.60 -15.97
C PRO A 328 6.35 -15.00 -14.53
N SER A 329 7.26 -15.72 -13.87
CA SER A 329 7.03 -16.33 -12.56
C SER A 329 6.54 -15.36 -11.47
N ARG A 330 6.85 -14.06 -11.60
CA ARG A 330 6.45 -13.02 -10.65
C ARG A 330 5.07 -12.44 -10.87
N THR A 331 4.44 -12.68 -12.03
CA THR A 331 3.17 -12.05 -12.41
C THR A 331 1.98 -12.99 -12.30
N PHE A 332 2.20 -14.30 -12.23
CA PHE A 332 1.17 -15.31 -12.13
C PHE A 332 0.85 -15.70 -10.68
N GLY A 333 -0.44 -15.75 -10.35
CA GLY A 333 -0.97 -16.14 -9.04
C GLY A 333 -2.48 -15.97 -8.96
N PHE A 334 -3.08 -16.02 -7.78
CA PHE A 334 -4.52 -15.87 -7.57
C PHE A 334 -5.11 -14.62 -8.25
N HIS A 335 -4.42 -13.49 -8.17
CA HIS A 335 -4.86 -12.26 -8.84
C HIS A 335 -5.00 -12.39 -10.36
N THR A 336 -4.39 -13.39 -10.99
CA THR A 336 -4.55 -13.69 -12.41
C THR A 336 -5.98 -14.10 -12.73
N PHE A 337 -6.55 -15.01 -11.93
CA PHE A 337 -7.93 -15.47 -12.09
C PHE A 337 -8.94 -14.34 -11.89
N ARG A 338 -8.76 -13.53 -10.85
CA ARG A 338 -9.60 -12.35 -10.62
C ARG A 338 -9.54 -11.34 -11.78
N ARG A 339 -8.37 -11.13 -12.38
CA ARG A 339 -8.22 -10.26 -13.59
C ARG A 339 -8.84 -10.91 -14.82
N THR A 340 -8.72 -12.22 -14.94
CA THR A 340 -9.38 -12.98 -16.01
C THR A 340 -10.89 -12.82 -15.92
N LEU A 341 -11.50 -13.02 -14.74
CA LEU A 341 -12.93 -12.75 -14.53
C LEU A 341 -13.29 -11.31 -14.95
N ALA A 342 -12.55 -10.33 -14.48
CA ALA A 342 -12.78 -8.94 -14.81
C ALA A 342 -12.75 -8.69 -16.33
N SER A 343 -11.75 -9.25 -17.02
CA SER A 343 -11.62 -9.14 -18.48
C SER A 343 -12.78 -9.84 -19.23
N VAL A 344 -13.20 -11.02 -18.76
CA VAL A 344 -14.34 -11.75 -19.33
C VAL A 344 -15.63 -10.94 -19.18
N LEU A 345 -15.92 -10.40 -18.00
CA LEU A 345 -17.10 -9.57 -17.75
C LEU A 345 -17.15 -8.34 -18.66
N VAL A 346 -16.00 -7.68 -18.88
CA VAL A 346 -15.90 -6.55 -19.81
C VAL A 346 -16.17 -7.00 -21.25
N LYS A 347 -15.59 -8.12 -21.71
CA LYS A 347 -15.85 -8.69 -23.03
C LYS A 347 -17.32 -9.08 -23.23
N MET A 348 -18.00 -9.50 -22.16
CA MET A 348 -19.45 -9.75 -22.15
C MET A 348 -20.29 -8.46 -22.12
N LYS A 349 -19.67 -7.28 -22.18
CA LYS A 349 -20.32 -5.96 -22.14
C LYS A 349 -21.15 -5.72 -20.87
N VAL A 350 -20.77 -6.35 -19.75
CA VAL A 350 -21.36 -6.08 -18.44
C VAL A 350 -21.03 -4.64 -18.05
N ASP A 351 -21.98 -3.90 -17.53
CA ASP A 351 -21.76 -2.49 -17.17
C ASP A 351 -20.70 -2.30 -16.09
N VAL A 352 -20.06 -1.13 -16.11
CA VAL A 352 -18.89 -0.84 -15.24
C VAL A 352 -19.23 -0.93 -13.76
N LYS A 353 -20.44 -0.56 -13.39
CA LYS A 353 -20.87 -0.55 -11.99
C LYS A 353 -21.06 -1.96 -11.47
N THR A 354 -21.70 -2.82 -12.23
CA THR A 354 -21.86 -4.24 -11.93
C THR A 354 -20.50 -4.94 -11.83
N VAL A 355 -19.58 -4.68 -12.76
CA VAL A 355 -18.21 -5.21 -12.68
C VAL A 355 -17.49 -4.71 -11.42
N GLN A 356 -17.63 -3.43 -11.06
CA GLN A 356 -17.07 -2.88 -9.83
C GLN A 356 -17.59 -3.62 -8.58
N GLU A 357 -18.89 -3.89 -8.53
CA GLU A 357 -19.55 -4.57 -7.42
C GLU A 357 -19.11 -6.04 -7.31
N ILE A 358 -19.11 -6.78 -8.42
CA ILE A 358 -18.61 -8.17 -8.46
C ILE A 358 -17.14 -8.23 -7.99
N LEU A 359 -16.31 -7.32 -8.49
CA LEU A 359 -14.90 -7.25 -8.10
C LEU A 359 -14.68 -6.61 -6.72
N ARG A 360 -15.71 -6.07 -6.10
CA ARG A 360 -15.63 -5.40 -4.79
C ARG A 360 -14.51 -4.34 -4.75
N HIS A 361 -14.37 -3.56 -5.83
CA HIS A 361 -13.40 -2.49 -5.93
C HIS A 361 -13.89 -1.25 -5.23
N GLN A 362 -13.12 -0.77 -4.26
CA GLN A 362 -13.43 0.46 -3.53
C GLN A 362 -13.38 1.70 -4.45
N ASN A 363 -12.48 1.69 -5.43
CA ASN A 363 -12.28 2.80 -6.36
C ASN A 363 -12.67 2.38 -7.78
N LEU A 364 -13.59 3.13 -8.39
CA LEU A 364 -14.03 2.92 -9.77
C LEU A 364 -12.88 2.99 -10.79
N LYS A 365 -11.87 3.83 -10.52
CA LYS A 365 -10.68 3.93 -11.38
C LYS A 365 -10.02 2.59 -11.63
N THR A 366 -9.97 1.70 -10.63
CA THR A 366 -9.38 0.35 -10.77
C THR A 366 -10.19 -0.50 -11.77
N THR A 367 -11.51 -0.36 -11.79
CA THR A 367 -12.38 -1.06 -12.74
C THR A 367 -12.22 -0.46 -14.14
N LEU A 368 -12.20 0.87 -14.26
CA LEU A 368 -11.99 1.57 -15.53
C LEU A 368 -10.64 1.23 -16.18
N GLU A 369 -9.58 0.99 -15.39
CA GLU A 369 -8.28 0.52 -15.90
C GLU A 369 -8.39 -0.87 -16.57
N VAL A 370 -9.28 -1.75 -16.08
CA VAL A 370 -9.56 -3.04 -16.72
C VAL A 370 -10.29 -2.82 -18.04
N TYR A 371 -11.31 -1.95 -18.06
CA TYR A 371 -12.05 -1.61 -19.29
C TYR A 371 -11.13 -1.01 -20.35
N ALA A 372 -10.30 -0.03 -19.98
CA ALA A 372 -9.39 0.63 -20.91
C ALA A 372 -8.43 -0.35 -21.61
N ARG A 373 -7.99 -1.39 -20.91
CA ARG A 373 -7.12 -2.44 -21.44
C ARG A 373 -7.88 -3.44 -22.32
N SER A 374 -9.05 -3.90 -21.87
CA SER A 374 -9.84 -4.90 -22.60
C SER A 374 -10.47 -4.36 -23.89
N MET A 375 -10.79 -3.07 -23.93
CA MET A 375 -11.38 -2.40 -25.09
C MET A 375 -10.35 -1.92 -26.13
N SER A 376 -9.06 -2.04 -25.87
CA SER A 376 -8.04 -1.63 -26.86
C SER A 376 -8.08 -2.46 -28.12
N GLU A 377 -8.51 -3.73 -28.04
CA GLU A 377 -8.67 -4.65 -29.17
C GLU A 377 -9.93 -4.36 -29.99
N ASP A 378 -10.97 -3.76 -29.39
CA ASP A 378 -12.27 -3.50 -30.02
C ASP A 378 -12.38 -2.10 -30.67
N ARG A 379 -11.31 -1.29 -30.63
CA ARG A 379 -11.37 0.11 -31.16
C ARG A 379 -11.71 0.16 -32.65
N LEU A 380 -11.11 -0.71 -33.43
CA LEU A 380 -11.35 -0.77 -34.86
C LEU A 380 -12.79 -1.18 -35.17
N LEU A 381 -13.30 -2.20 -34.46
CA LEU A 381 -14.68 -2.65 -34.59
C LEU A 381 -15.67 -1.55 -34.17
N THR A 382 -15.42 -0.88 -33.06
CA THR A 382 -16.28 0.22 -32.57
C THR A 382 -16.26 1.40 -33.54
N GLN A 383 -15.10 1.73 -34.10
CA GLN A 383 -14.98 2.75 -35.14
C GLN A 383 -15.74 2.33 -36.40
N GLY A 384 -15.65 1.06 -36.83
CA GLY A 384 -16.41 0.49 -37.95
C GLY A 384 -17.92 0.62 -37.73
N MET A 385 -18.43 0.19 -36.57
CA MET A 385 -19.85 0.34 -36.20
C MET A 385 -20.34 1.79 -36.25
N PHE A 386 -19.51 2.72 -35.78
CA PHE A 386 -19.85 4.16 -35.85
C PHE A 386 -19.93 4.64 -37.29
N LEU A 387 -18.98 4.24 -38.13
CA LEU A 387 -18.97 4.59 -39.55
C LEU A 387 -20.17 3.97 -40.28
N GLU A 388 -20.48 2.70 -40.02
CA GLU A 388 -21.67 2.03 -40.55
C GLU A 388 -22.95 2.77 -40.16
N LEU A 389 -23.08 3.16 -38.86
CA LEU A 389 -24.23 3.92 -38.40
C LEU A 389 -24.33 5.30 -39.08
N LEU A 390 -23.21 5.96 -39.26
CA LEU A 390 -23.12 7.29 -39.86
C LEU A 390 -23.46 7.25 -41.37
N PHE A 391 -23.05 6.21 -42.07
CA PHE A 391 -23.34 6.01 -43.50
C PHE A 391 -24.70 5.40 -43.76
N SER A 392 -25.29 4.65 -42.80
CA SER A 392 -26.68 4.15 -42.95
C SER A 392 -27.73 5.27 -42.94
N HIS A 393 -27.39 6.45 -42.43
CA HIS A 393 -28.27 7.62 -42.38
C HIS A 393 -28.01 8.66 -43.47
N LYS A 394 -27.04 8.42 -44.40
CA LYS A 394 -26.76 9.32 -45.53
C LYS A 394 -26.97 8.61 -46.87
N LYS A 395 -27.51 9.37 -47.86
CA LYS A 395 -27.68 8.93 -49.24
C LYS A 395 -26.34 8.48 -49.87
N PRO A 396 -26.35 7.55 -50.85
CA PRO A 396 -25.16 6.90 -51.45
C PRO A 396 -24.12 7.82 -52.11
N GLU A 397 -24.41 9.10 -52.27
CA GLU A 397 -23.59 10.07 -53.04
C GLU A 397 -22.20 10.41 -52.49
N LEU A 398 -21.84 9.90 -51.28
CA LEU A 398 -20.53 10.17 -50.67
C LEU A 398 -19.48 9.03 -50.87
N LEU A 399 -19.86 7.98 -51.55
CA LEU A 399 -18.96 6.82 -51.82
C LEU A 399 -18.39 6.77 -53.23
N ASP A 400 -18.80 7.68 -54.11
CA ASP A 400 -18.20 7.79 -55.45
C ASP A 400 -16.78 8.34 -55.35
N GLY A 401 -15.81 7.46 -55.26
CA GLY A 401 -14.39 7.78 -55.31
C GLY A 401 -13.48 7.05 -54.30
N VAL A 402 -14.01 6.23 -53.41
CA VAL A 402 -13.17 5.43 -52.48
C VAL A 402 -13.21 3.96 -52.88
N VAL A 403 -12.18 3.51 -53.60
CA VAL A 403 -11.95 2.07 -53.83
C VAL A 403 -11.40 1.48 -52.55
N VAL A 404 -12.17 0.66 -51.86
CA VAL A 404 -11.67 -0.18 -50.76
C VAL A 404 -11.26 -1.51 -51.38
N GLU A 405 -9.96 -1.71 -51.59
CA GLU A 405 -9.42 -3.04 -51.91
C GLU A 405 -9.68 -3.95 -50.69
N GLN A 406 -10.30 -5.10 -50.97
CA GLN A 406 -10.63 -6.15 -50.00
C GLN A 406 -9.39 -6.94 -49.57
#